data_91ef6262fbe6b00b550df05ed2897733
#
_entry.id   91ef6262fbe6b00b550df05ed2897733
#
_cell.length_a   1.000
_cell.length_b   1.000
_cell.length_c   1.000
_cell.angle_alpha   90.00
_cell.angle_beta   90.00
_cell.angle_gamma   90.00
#
_symmetry.space_group_name_H-M   'P 1'
#
loop_
_entity.id
_entity.type
_entity.pdbx_description
1 polymer ?
#
loop_
_entity_poly.entity_id
_entity_poly.type
_entity_poly.pdbx_seq_one_letter_code
_entity_poly.pdbx_strand_id
1 'polypeptide(L)'
;MVKRCLVCITGASGAIYSIRLLCALAANGVRIHVVTSEHGARVLLEETGRPLGYWLGRLQSQGGPEGRHAFITMHENNDFSAAISSGSFRLHGTVIVPCSMGTLSTIASGNCSNLIHRAGAVALKEGWPFIVVPRETPLSLISLRAMTQLKEAGAVILPASPSFCGKPPDIQSLVDTVVYRILDHLDIVDKAMTGEDPGKP
;
A
#
# COMPACT_ATOMS: atom_id res chain seq x y z
N MET A 1 -16.55 -9.47 -9.86
CA MET A 1 -15.37 -10.26 -9.40
C MET A 1 -14.76 -9.53 -8.21
N VAL A 2 -14.44 -10.23 -7.11
CA VAL A 2 -13.86 -9.58 -5.91
C VAL A 2 -12.45 -9.10 -6.23
N LYS A 3 -12.17 -7.80 -6.00
CA LYS A 3 -10.84 -7.22 -6.20
C LYS A 3 -9.85 -7.80 -5.19
N ARG A 4 -8.60 -8.04 -5.60
CA ARG A 4 -7.49 -8.53 -4.77
C ARG A 4 -6.36 -7.52 -4.83
N CYS A 5 -5.91 -7.01 -3.70
CA CYS A 5 -4.77 -6.08 -3.65
C CYS A 5 -3.66 -6.65 -2.77
N LEU A 6 -2.43 -6.36 -3.14
CA LEU A 6 -1.25 -6.63 -2.33
C LEU A 6 -0.77 -5.31 -1.72
N VAL A 7 -0.60 -5.31 -0.41
CA VAL A 7 0.00 -4.21 0.36
C VAL A 7 1.34 -4.67 0.92
N CYS A 8 2.40 -4.01 0.52
CA CYS A 8 3.75 -4.24 1.01
C CYS A 8 4.16 -3.12 1.95
N ILE A 9 4.70 -3.46 3.12
CA ILE A 9 5.11 -2.50 4.15
C ILE A 9 6.62 -2.59 4.34
N THR A 10 7.33 -1.47 4.16
CA THR A 10 8.80 -1.47 4.27
C THR A 10 9.29 -0.49 5.33
N GLY A 11 10.60 -0.44 5.57
CA GLY A 11 11.21 0.25 6.69
C GLY A 11 11.34 1.78 6.55
N ALA A 12 10.42 2.44 5.88
CA ALA A 12 10.31 3.89 5.92
C ALA A 12 9.32 4.32 7.01
N SER A 13 9.53 5.49 7.61
CA SER A 13 8.57 6.09 8.54
C SER A 13 7.25 6.43 7.83
N GLY A 14 6.14 6.38 8.55
CA GLY A 14 4.80 6.59 8.01
C GLY A 14 3.97 5.30 7.98
N ALA A 15 4.18 4.39 8.93
CA ALA A 15 3.40 3.15 9.05
C ALA A 15 1.89 3.40 9.15
N ILE A 16 1.48 4.57 9.61
CA ILE A 16 0.07 4.96 9.66
C ILE A 16 -0.60 4.94 8.28
N TYR A 17 0.12 5.26 7.19
CA TYR A 17 -0.42 5.17 5.83
C TYR A 17 -0.83 3.75 5.47
N SER A 18 0.00 2.75 5.86
CA SER A 18 -0.33 1.34 5.61
C SER A 18 -1.56 0.90 6.40
N ILE A 19 -1.65 1.27 7.67
CA ILE A 19 -2.82 0.93 8.50
C ILE A 19 -4.10 1.54 7.93
N ARG A 20 -4.08 2.83 7.58
CA ARG A 20 -5.24 3.50 6.98
C ARG A 20 -5.64 2.90 5.64
N LEU A 21 -4.66 2.56 4.79
CA LEU A 21 -4.94 1.87 3.51
C LEU A 21 -5.57 0.49 3.75
N LEU A 22 -5.06 -0.30 4.68
CA LEU A 22 -5.63 -1.60 5.02
C LEU A 22 -7.07 -1.47 5.52
N CYS A 23 -7.37 -0.46 6.37
CA CYS A 23 -8.72 -0.16 6.81
C CYS A 23 -9.64 0.17 5.63
N ALA A 24 -9.21 1.05 4.74
CA ALA A 24 -9.99 1.48 3.58
C ALA A 24 -10.26 0.32 2.60
N LEU A 25 -9.26 -0.51 2.30
CA LEU A 25 -9.42 -1.70 1.46
C LEU A 25 -10.38 -2.71 2.07
N ALA A 26 -10.28 -2.96 3.39
CA ALA A 26 -11.18 -3.85 4.11
C ALA A 26 -12.63 -3.34 4.09
N ALA A 27 -12.84 -2.04 4.33
CA ALA A 27 -14.15 -1.39 4.27
C ALA A 27 -14.79 -1.50 2.88
N ASN A 28 -13.99 -1.56 1.82
CA ASN A 28 -14.45 -1.74 0.44
C ASN A 28 -14.58 -3.22 0.01
N GLY A 29 -14.44 -4.19 0.93
CA GLY A 29 -14.60 -5.61 0.65
C GLY A 29 -13.51 -6.22 -0.26
N VAL A 30 -12.34 -5.58 -0.31
CA VAL A 30 -11.19 -6.05 -1.09
C VAL A 30 -10.54 -7.23 -0.37
N ARG A 31 -10.13 -8.26 -1.10
CA ARG A 31 -9.24 -9.30 -0.57
C ARG A 31 -7.83 -8.74 -0.50
N ILE A 32 -7.24 -8.77 0.68
CA ILE A 32 -5.97 -8.11 0.96
C ILE A 32 -4.90 -9.19 1.17
N HIS A 33 -3.81 -9.10 0.42
CA HIS A 33 -2.57 -9.79 0.70
C HIS A 33 -1.60 -8.79 1.32
N VAL A 34 -0.87 -9.21 2.36
CA VAL A 34 0.05 -8.32 3.08
C VAL A 34 1.41 -9.00 3.16
N VAL A 35 2.45 -8.23 2.86
CA VAL A 35 3.85 -8.60 3.11
C VAL A 35 4.52 -7.46 3.85
N THR A 36 5.27 -7.77 4.90
CA THR A 36 6.09 -6.75 5.57
C THR A 36 7.55 -7.16 5.58
N SER A 37 8.44 -6.21 5.37
CA SER A 37 9.86 -6.43 5.63
C SER A 37 10.13 -6.41 7.14
N GLU A 38 11.22 -7.00 7.59
CA GLU A 38 11.64 -6.98 8.99
C GLU A 38 11.72 -5.55 9.54
N HIS A 39 12.37 -4.64 8.79
CA HIS A 39 12.44 -3.22 9.16
C HIS A 39 11.06 -2.54 9.14
N GLY A 40 10.18 -2.93 8.21
CA GLY A 40 8.80 -2.42 8.16
C GLY A 40 7.99 -2.82 9.38
N ALA A 41 8.11 -4.07 9.82
CA ALA A 41 7.46 -4.56 11.03
C ALA A 41 7.96 -3.83 12.28
N ARG A 42 9.28 -3.55 12.37
CA ARG A 42 9.88 -2.81 13.47
C ARG A 42 9.40 -1.38 13.51
N VAL A 43 9.48 -0.63 12.39
CA VAL A 43 9.02 0.75 12.31
C VAL A 43 7.53 0.85 12.63
N LEU A 44 6.71 -0.07 12.12
CA LEU A 44 5.29 -0.11 12.42
C LEU A 44 5.02 -0.26 13.92
N LEU A 45 5.75 -1.16 14.60
CA LEU A 45 5.63 -1.34 16.04
C LEU A 45 6.07 -0.08 16.81
N GLU A 46 7.18 0.53 16.43
CA GLU A 46 7.71 1.76 17.06
C GLU A 46 6.75 2.94 16.92
N GLU A 47 6.19 3.15 15.72
CA GLU A 47 5.30 4.30 15.44
C GLU A 47 3.88 4.12 15.96
N THR A 48 3.37 2.90 15.98
CA THR A 48 1.95 2.64 16.34
C THR A 48 1.75 2.00 17.71
N GLY A 49 2.85 1.58 18.37
CA GLY A 49 2.83 0.87 19.64
C GLY A 49 2.25 -0.54 19.57
N ARG A 50 1.93 -1.06 18.37
CA ARG A 50 1.32 -2.38 18.18
C ARG A 50 1.90 -3.10 16.96
N PRO A 51 2.11 -4.44 17.04
CA PRO A 51 2.60 -5.21 15.91
C PRO A 51 1.53 -5.31 14.80
N LEU A 52 1.97 -5.60 13.57
CA LEU A 52 1.07 -5.74 12.41
C LEU A 52 -0.07 -6.74 12.66
N GLY A 53 0.21 -7.88 13.29
CA GLY A 53 -0.80 -8.90 13.62
C GLY A 53 -1.96 -8.37 14.45
N TYR A 54 -1.72 -7.42 15.36
CA TYR A 54 -2.79 -6.76 16.12
C TYR A 54 -3.74 -5.98 15.20
N TRP A 55 -3.19 -5.23 14.26
CA TRP A 55 -3.98 -4.43 13.31
C TRP A 55 -4.79 -5.32 12.36
N LEU A 56 -4.16 -6.38 11.84
CA LEU A 56 -4.85 -7.33 10.96
C LEU A 56 -5.97 -8.07 11.70
N GLY A 57 -5.75 -8.51 12.93
CA GLY A 57 -6.77 -9.15 13.78
C GLY A 57 -7.97 -8.23 14.05
N ARG A 58 -7.73 -6.95 14.31
CA ARG A 58 -8.81 -5.96 14.45
C ARG A 58 -9.64 -5.82 13.17
N LEU A 59 -8.99 -5.71 12.03
CA LEU A 59 -9.69 -5.58 10.74
C LEU A 59 -10.54 -6.82 10.43
N GLN A 60 -10.03 -8.01 10.75
CA GLN A 60 -10.77 -9.26 10.57
C GLN A 60 -11.98 -9.36 11.51
N SER A 61 -11.86 -8.85 12.74
CA SER A 61 -12.94 -8.91 13.74
C SER A 61 -14.03 -7.85 13.56
N GLN A 62 -13.68 -6.68 13.02
CA GLN A 62 -14.63 -5.56 12.87
C GLN A 62 -15.62 -5.76 11.71
N GLY A 63 -15.41 -6.77 10.86
CA GLY A 63 -16.26 -7.04 9.70
C GLY A 63 -16.14 -5.98 8.61
N GLY A 64 -16.17 -6.41 7.35
CA GLY A 64 -16.32 -5.54 6.19
C GLY A 64 -17.80 -5.16 5.95
N PRO A 65 -18.10 -4.55 4.78
CA PRO A 65 -19.46 -4.24 4.38
C PRO A 65 -20.39 -5.45 4.51
N GLU A 66 -21.62 -5.26 4.96
CA GLU A 66 -22.64 -6.30 5.15
C GLU A 66 -22.26 -7.38 6.19
N GLY A 67 -21.41 -7.06 7.19
CA GLY A 67 -21.03 -8.00 8.25
C GLY A 67 -20.07 -9.10 7.81
N ARG A 68 -19.46 -8.99 6.61
CA ARG A 68 -18.47 -9.95 6.13
C ARG A 68 -17.11 -9.66 6.74
N HIS A 69 -16.42 -10.70 7.22
CA HIS A 69 -15.05 -10.57 7.70
C HIS A 69 -14.11 -10.13 6.57
N ALA A 70 -13.16 -9.24 6.88
CA ALA A 70 -12.11 -8.86 5.93
C ALA A 70 -11.24 -10.08 5.59
N PHE A 71 -11.10 -10.39 4.29
CA PHE A 71 -10.23 -11.47 3.84
C PHE A 71 -8.80 -10.95 3.73
N ILE A 72 -7.99 -11.21 4.75
CA ILE A 72 -6.60 -10.78 4.81
C ILE A 72 -5.69 -12.02 4.91
N THR A 73 -4.73 -12.11 4.00
CA THR A 73 -3.70 -13.15 3.99
C THR A 73 -2.33 -12.48 4.15
N MET A 74 -1.61 -12.85 5.19
CA MET A 74 -0.23 -12.42 5.40
C MET A 74 0.73 -13.44 4.80
N HIS A 75 1.80 -12.97 4.17
CA HIS A 75 2.87 -13.81 3.59
C HIS A 75 4.22 -13.42 4.18
N GLU A 76 5.09 -14.39 4.33
CA GLU A 76 6.46 -14.16 4.75
C GLU A 76 7.28 -13.55 3.60
N ASN A 77 8.11 -12.55 3.91
CA ASN A 77 8.86 -11.81 2.89
C ASN A 77 9.95 -12.64 2.17
N ASN A 78 10.32 -13.79 2.71
CA ASN A 78 11.26 -14.73 2.11
C ASN A 78 10.57 -15.91 1.39
N ASP A 79 9.24 -15.99 1.40
CA ASP A 79 8.49 -17.08 0.77
C ASP A 79 8.23 -16.81 -0.72
N PHE A 80 9.17 -17.21 -1.57
CA PHE A 80 9.00 -17.14 -3.01
C PHE A 80 8.00 -18.15 -3.58
N SER A 81 7.52 -19.12 -2.78
CA SER A 81 6.49 -20.07 -3.19
C SER A 81 5.08 -19.51 -3.09
N ALA A 82 4.90 -18.39 -2.40
CA ALA A 82 3.61 -17.72 -2.26
C ALA A 82 3.00 -17.38 -3.62
N ALA A 83 1.70 -17.58 -3.79
CA ALA A 83 0.99 -17.36 -5.05
C ALA A 83 1.20 -15.97 -5.64
N ILE A 84 1.36 -14.94 -4.80
CA ILE A 84 1.61 -13.55 -5.21
C ILE A 84 2.96 -13.33 -5.91
N SER A 85 3.86 -14.31 -5.87
CA SER A 85 5.15 -14.30 -6.61
C SER A 85 4.98 -14.59 -8.11
N SER A 86 3.81 -15.09 -8.52
CA SER A 86 3.52 -15.56 -9.87
C SER A 86 2.65 -14.57 -10.66
N GLY A 87 3.01 -14.33 -11.93
CA GLY A 87 2.18 -13.56 -12.86
C GLY A 87 0.84 -14.22 -13.21
N SER A 88 0.65 -15.50 -12.93
CA SER A 88 -0.66 -16.18 -13.09
C SER A 88 -1.65 -15.85 -11.96
N PHE A 89 -1.17 -15.35 -10.82
CA PHE A 89 -2.02 -14.92 -9.70
C PHE A 89 -2.38 -13.45 -9.85
N ARG A 90 -3.37 -13.16 -10.68
CA ARG A 90 -3.75 -11.79 -10.99
C ARG A 90 -4.16 -11.00 -9.75
N LEU A 91 -3.45 -9.92 -9.49
CA LEU A 91 -3.80 -8.88 -8.52
C LEU A 91 -4.49 -7.72 -9.24
N HIS A 92 -5.41 -7.07 -8.55
CA HIS A 92 -6.04 -5.83 -9.01
C HIS A 92 -5.05 -4.66 -8.91
N GLY A 93 -4.14 -4.71 -7.95
CA GLY A 93 -3.02 -3.80 -7.83
C GLY A 93 -2.07 -4.20 -6.69
N THR A 94 -0.86 -3.68 -6.79
CA THR A 94 0.21 -3.83 -5.79
C THR A 94 0.62 -2.45 -5.29
N VAL A 95 0.64 -2.28 -3.96
CA VAL A 95 1.01 -1.02 -3.32
C VAL A 95 2.15 -1.27 -2.35
N ILE A 96 3.24 -0.50 -2.44
CA ILE A 96 4.29 -0.47 -1.41
C ILE A 96 4.14 0.82 -0.61
N VAL A 97 3.71 0.70 0.65
CA VAL A 97 3.38 1.85 1.51
C VAL A 97 3.69 1.57 2.98
N PRO A 98 4.51 2.37 3.62
CA PRO A 98 5.47 3.29 3.01
C PRO A 98 6.58 2.52 2.28
N CYS A 99 7.18 3.14 1.26
CA CYS A 99 8.29 2.55 0.53
C CYS A 99 9.63 3.18 0.92
N SER A 100 10.55 2.37 1.43
CA SER A 100 11.92 2.81 1.68
C SER A 100 12.72 2.98 0.37
N MET A 101 13.69 3.89 0.37
CA MET A 101 14.53 4.10 -0.80
C MET A 101 15.34 2.84 -1.17
N GLY A 102 15.72 2.01 -0.20
CA GLY A 102 16.38 0.74 -0.47
C GLY A 102 15.49 -0.21 -1.28
N THR A 103 14.24 -0.40 -0.87
CA THR A 103 13.26 -1.22 -1.61
C THR A 103 13.01 -0.65 -3.00
N LEU A 104 12.76 0.66 -3.11
CA LEU A 104 12.51 1.34 -4.37
C LEU A 104 13.67 1.17 -5.35
N SER A 105 14.89 1.43 -4.90
CA SER A 105 16.10 1.32 -5.73
C SER A 105 16.39 -0.12 -6.16
N THR A 106 16.13 -1.09 -5.28
CA THR A 106 16.30 -2.51 -5.60
C THR A 106 15.34 -2.95 -6.71
N ILE A 107 14.06 -2.56 -6.64
CA ILE A 107 13.09 -2.87 -7.70
C ILE A 107 13.47 -2.13 -9.00
N ALA A 108 13.87 -0.87 -8.91
CA ALA A 108 14.25 -0.07 -10.07
C ALA A 108 15.45 -0.68 -10.82
N SER A 109 16.41 -1.29 -10.11
CA SER A 109 17.53 -1.99 -10.72
C SER A 109 17.17 -3.38 -11.29
N GLY A 110 15.92 -3.82 -11.17
CA GLY A 110 15.49 -5.15 -11.61
C GLY A 110 15.92 -6.29 -10.65
N ASN A 111 16.48 -5.96 -9.50
CA ASN A 111 16.92 -6.96 -8.53
C ASN A 111 15.73 -7.48 -7.71
N CYS A 112 15.80 -8.76 -7.30
CA CYS A 112 14.70 -9.48 -6.68
C CYS A 112 15.21 -10.40 -5.56
N SER A 113 15.43 -9.84 -4.38
CA SER A 113 16.00 -10.56 -3.23
C SER A 113 14.97 -10.99 -2.18
N ASN A 114 13.72 -10.61 -2.34
CA ASN A 114 12.62 -10.98 -1.43
C ASN A 114 11.26 -10.91 -2.14
N LEU A 115 10.19 -11.31 -1.45
CA LEU A 115 8.85 -11.37 -2.01
C LEU A 115 8.29 -10.00 -2.38
N ILE A 116 8.61 -8.94 -1.64
CA ILE A 116 8.20 -7.55 -1.96
C ILE A 116 8.81 -7.12 -3.30
N HIS A 117 10.11 -7.34 -3.49
CA HIS A 117 10.80 -7.03 -4.75
C HIS A 117 10.21 -7.85 -5.90
N ARG A 118 9.97 -9.16 -5.66
CA ARG A 118 9.37 -10.05 -6.65
C ARG A 118 7.98 -9.59 -7.08
N ALA A 119 7.15 -9.21 -6.13
CA ALA A 119 5.80 -8.72 -6.41
C ALA A 119 5.80 -7.43 -7.25
N GLY A 120 6.72 -6.50 -6.95
CA GLY A 120 6.92 -5.29 -7.77
C GLY A 120 7.36 -5.63 -9.20
N ALA A 121 8.33 -6.53 -9.36
CA ALA A 121 8.80 -6.99 -10.67
C ALA A 121 7.68 -7.70 -11.46
N VAL A 122 6.85 -8.50 -10.80
CA VAL A 122 5.68 -9.14 -11.42
C VAL A 122 4.65 -8.11 -11.87
N ALA A 123 4.30 -7.14 -11.02
CA ALA A 123 3.34 -6.11 -11.37
C ALA A 123 3.79 -5.30 -12.59
N LEU A 124 5.08 -4.93 -12.66
CA LEU A 124 5.65 -4.21 -13.80
C LEU A 124 5.61 -5.04 -15.10
N LYS A 125 6.06 -6.30 -15.06
CA LYS A 125 6.10 -7.13 -16.28
C LYS A 125 4.72 -7.52 -16.80
N GLU A 126 3.71 -7.63 -15.91
CA GLU A 126 2.33 -7.94 -16.29
C GLU A 126 1.51 -6.69 -16.63
N GLY A 127 2.07 -5.49 -16.45
CA GLY A 127 1.37 -4.22 -16.66
C GLY A 127 0.20 -4.00 -15.69
N TRP A 128 0.29 -4.55 -14.46
CA TRP A 128 -0.72 -4.33 -13.45
C TRP A 128 -0.49 -3.02 -12.69
N PRO A 129 -1.56 -2.41 -12.12
CA PRO A 129 -1.40 -1.23 -11.28
C PRO A 129 -0.35 -1.47 -10.20
N PHE A 130 0.72 -0.70 -10.24
CA PHE A 130 1.82 -0.76 -9.28
C PHE A 130 2.09 0.63 -8.73
N ILE A 131 1.79 0.81 -7.43
CA ILE A 131 1.88 2.09 -6.74
C ILE A 131 2.99 2.00 -5.70
N VAL A 132 3.92 2.92 -5.79
CA VAL A 132 5.04 3.05 -4.85
C VAL A 132 4.86 4.36 -4.10
N VAL A 133 4.79 4.28 -2.77
CA VAL A 133 4.57 5.43 -1.89
C VAL A 133 5.88 5.74 -1.14
N PRO A 134 6.84 6.43 -1.77
CA PRO A 134 8.11 6.74 -1.14
C PRO A 134 7.92 7.74 0.00
N ARG A 135 8.67 7.52 1.10
CA ARG A 135 8.78 8.47 2.20
C ARG A 135 10.24 8.65 2.57
N GLU A 136 10.80 9.79 2.18
CA GLU A 136 12.19 10.16 2.41
C GLU A 136 12.37 11.67 2.29
N THR A 137 13.24 12.23 3.11
CA THR A 137 13.64 13.65 3.02
C THR A 137 15.02 13.86 3.65
N PRO A 138 15.97 14.60 2.99
CA PRO A 138 15.93 15.01 1.59
C PRO A 138 16.10 13.83 0.63
N LEU A 139 15.76 14.00 -0.63
CA LEU A 139 15.98 12.98 -1.66
C LEU A 139 17.38 13.12 -2.27
N SER A 140 18.12 12.00 -2.35
CA SER A 140 19.37 11.96 -3.10
C SER A 140 19.12 11.89 -4.62
N LEU A 141 20.13 12.27 -5.41
CA LEU A 141 20.04 12.10 -6.87
C LEU A 141 19.85 10.63 -7.27
N ILE A 142 20.41 9.68 -6.50
CA ILE A 142 20.22 8.24 -6.73
C ILE A 142 18.76 7.88 -6.55
N SER A 143 18.13 8.34 -5.47
CA SER A 143 16.69 8.11 -5.20
C SER A 143 15.80 8.70 -6.30
N LEU A 144 16.09 9.92 -6.75
CA LEU A 144 15.34 10.58 -7.82
C LEU A 144 15.45 9.79 -9.14
N ARG A 145 16.65 9.32 -9.51
CA ARG A 145 16.85 8.50 -10.70
C ARG A 145 16.11 7.17 -10.62
N ALA A 146 16.15 6.50 -9.47
CA ALA A 146 15.41 5.25 -9.25
C ALA A 146 13.88 5.45 -9.35
N MET A 147 13.35 6.56 -8.82
CA MET A 147 11.94 6.92 -9.00
C MET A 147 11.59 7.16 -10.47
N THR A 148 12.44 7.88 -11.20
CA THR A 148 12.25 8.11 -12.65
C THR A 148 12.21 6.78 -13.40
N GLN A 149 13.17 5.90 -13.15
CA GLN A 149 13.25 4.59 -13.78
C GLN A 149 12.00 3.73 -13.53
N LEU A 150 11.49 3.69 -12.29
CA LEU A 150 10.24 3.00 -11.98
C LEU A 150 9.04 3.65 -12.66
N LYS A 151 9.01 4.97 -12.72
CA LYS A 151 7.94 5.71 -13.43
C LYS A 151 7.92 5.38 -14.92
N GLU A 152 9.07 5.35 -15.56
CA GLU A 152 9.23 4.98 -16.99
C GLU A 152 8.82 3.51 -17.21
N ALA A 153 9.07 2.62 -16.25
CA ALA A 153 8.65 1.23 -16.29
C ALA A 153 7.13 1.02 -16.03
N GLY A 154 6.37 2.10 -15.77
CA GLY A 154 4.92 2.04 -15.61
C GLY A 154 4.41 2.12 -14.16
N ALA A 155 5.29 2.24 -13.18
CA ALA A 155 4.85 2.43 -11.79
C ALA A 155 4.22 3.82 -11.57
N VAL A 156 3.29 3.91 -10.64
CA VAL A 156 2.81 5.18 -10.09
C VAL A 156 3.71 5.54 -8.90
N ILE A 157 4.49 6.62 -9.03
CA ILE A 157 5.25 7.17 -7.91
C ILE A 157 4.34 8.19 -7.21
N LEU A 158 3.93 7.87 -5.99
CA LEU A 158 2.98 8.65 -5.19
C LEU A 158 3.64 8.95 -3.84
N PRO A 159 4.42 10.03 -3.72
CA PRO A 159 5.06 10.37 -2.45
C PRO A 159 4.05 10.48 -1.30
N ALA A 160 4.47 10.12 -0.08
CA ALA A 160 3.69 10.30 1.13
C ALA A 160 3.63 11.79 1.52
N SER A 161 3.02 12.59 0.63
CA SER A 161 2.90 14.06 0.73
C SER A 161 1.42 14.42 0.86
N PRO A 162 0.90 14.58 2.08
CA PRO A 162 -0.50 14.84 2.32
C PRO A 162 -0.93 16.22 1.80
N SER A 163 -2.21 16.32 1.40
CA SER A 163 -2.80 17.58 0.95
C SER A 163 -3.40 18.34 2.14
N PHE A 164 -3.15 19.64 2.19
CA PHE A 164 -3.76 20.56 3.15
C PHE A 164 -5.03 21.24 2.59
N CYS A 165 -5.38 20.97 1.33
CA CYS A 165 -6.66 21.43 0.77
C CYS A 165 -7.82 20.82 1.55
N GLY A 166 -8.86 21.62 1.79
CA GLY A 166 -10.01 21.17 2.59
C GLY A 166 -9.80 21.28 4.11
N LYS A 167 -8.64 21.81 4.57
CA LYS A 167 -8.33 22.05 5.98
C LYS A 167 -8.57 20.81 6.87
N PRO A 168 -7.88 19.69 6.62
CA PRO A 168 -8.06 18.46 7.40
C PRO A 168 -7.90 18.75 8.89
N PRO A 169 -8.84 18.28 9.75
CA PRO A 169 -8.90 18.68 11.15
C PRO A 169 -7.85 17.98 12.03
N ASP A 170 -7.30 16.87 11.58
CA ASP A 170 -6.36 16.05 12.34
C ASP A 170 -5.37 15.29 11.45
N ILE A 171 -4.41 14.62 12.07
CA ILE A 171 -3.38 13.85 11.38
C ILE A 171 -3.97 12.69 10.57
N GLN A 172 -5.03 12.05 11.05
CA GLN A 172 -5.65 10.93 10.33
C GLN A 172 -6.24 11.40 9.02
N SER A 173 -6.97 12.52 9.05
CA SER A 173 -7.53 13.14 7.85
C SER A 173 -6.46 13.57 6.86
N LEU A 174 -5.30 14.07 7.34
CA LEU A 174 -4.14 14.35 6.49
C LEU A 174 -3.61 13.08 5.80
N VAL A 175 -3.42 12.02 6.57
CA VAL A 175 -2.97 10.72 6.06
C VAL A 175 -3.95 10.17 5.02
N ASP A 176 -5.24 10.31 5.27
CA ASP A 176 -6.30 9.84 4.39
C ASP A 176 -6.26 10.51 3.02
N THR A 177 -5.79 11.75 2.91
CA THR A 177 -5.61 12.41 1.60
C THR A 177 -4.67 11.63 0.68
N VAL A 178 -3.64 11.00 1.21
CA VAL A 178 -2.72 10.13 0.47
C VAL A 178 -3.36 8.77 0.18
N VAL A 179 -4.07 8.21 1.16
CA VAL A 179 -4.76 6.91 1.01
C VAL A 179 -5.80 6.98 -0.10
N TYR A 180 -6.58 8.06 -0.18
CA TYR A 180 -7.56 8.27 -1.25
C TYR A 180 -6.92 8.30 -2.63
N ARG A 181 -5.77 8.97 -2.76
CA ARG A 181 -5.05 8.96 -4.04
C ARG A 181 -4.57 7.56 -4.42
N ILE A 182 -4.22 6.70 -3.44
CA ILE A 182 -3.89 5.30 -3.71
C ILE A 182 -5.13 4.56 -4.20
N LEU A 183 -6.29 4.74 -3.53
CA LEU A 183 -7.55 4.10 -3.92
C LEU A 183 -8.01 4.53 -5.32
N ASP A 184 -7.87 5.82 -5.67
CA ASP A 184 -8.16 6.33 -7.02
C ASP A 184 -7.34 5.59 -8.09
N HIS A 185 -6.03 5.43 -7.86
CA HIS A 185 -5.15 4.71 -8.80
C HIS A 185 -5.42 3.21 -8.85
N LEU A 186 -6.11 2.67 -7.84
CA LEU A 186 -6.59 1.28 -7.82
C LEU A 186 -8.01 1.14 -8.39
N ASP A 187 -8.64 2.22 -8.85
CA ASP A 187 -10.04 2.23 -9.26
C ASP A 187 -10.95 1.59 -8.18
N ILE A 188 -10.70 1.96 -6.91
CA ILE A 188 -11.50 1.57 -5.74
C ILE A 188 -12.19 2.83 -5.24
N VAL A 189 -13.50 2.89 -5.42
CA VAL A 189 -14.32 4.01 -4.92
C VAL A 189 -14.47 3.85 -3.42
N ASP A 190 -13.99 4.81 -2.65
CA ASP A 190 -14.22 4.81 -1.21
C ASP A 190 -15.67 5.21 -0.91
N LYS A 191 -16.46 4.24 -0.47
CA LYS A 191 -17.86 4.44 -0.10
C LYS A 191 -18.04 5.39 1.10
N ALA A 192 -17.00 5.58 1.90
CA ALA A 192 -17.03 6.52 3.01
C ALA A 192 -16.84 7.99 2.56
N MET A 193 -16.29 8.19 1.35
CA MET A 193 -16.06 9.51 0.76
C MET A 193 -17.14 9.94 -0.25
N THR A 194 -17.91 9.00 -0.76
CA THR A 194 -19.13 9.32 -1.54
C THR A 194 -20.29 9.72 -0.60
N GLY A 195 -20.00 10.42 0.48
CA GLY A 195 -20.96 11.29 1.10
C GLY A 195 -21.38 12.32 0.06
N GLU A 196 -22.07 11.87 -0.98
CA GLU A 196 -22.99 12.70 -1.73
C GLU A 196 -23.94 13.28 -0.69
N ASP A 197 -23.66 14.51 -0.29
CA ASP A 197 -24.69 15.36 0.31
C ASP A 197 -25.69 15.64 -0.84
N PRO A 198 -26.86 14.95 -0.87
CA PRO A 198 -27.83 15.13 -1.94
C PRO A 198 -28.53 16.50 -1.86
N GLY A 199 -27.91 17.48 -1.17
CA GLY A 199 -28.50 18.74 -0.83
C GLY A 199 -27.68 19.99 -1.11
N LYS A 200 -26.57 19.94 -1.87
CA LYS A 200 -25.92 21.17 -2.34
C LYS A 200 -26.22 21.44 -3.82
N PRO A 201 -26.80 22.64 -4.13
CA PRO A 201 -27.15 23.06 -5.48
C PRO A 201 -25.90 23.25 -6.35
#